data_153fd1636d44823dd1f64b954fcadc8e
#
_entry.id   153fd1636d44823dd1f64b954fcadc8e
#
_cell.length_a   1.000
_cell.length_b   1.000
_cell.length_c   1.000
_cell.angle_alpha   90.00
_cell.angle_beta   90.00
_cell.angle_gamma   90.00
#
_symmetry.space_group_name_H-M   'P 1'
#
loop_
_entity.id
_entity.type
_entity.pdbx_description
1 polymer ?
#
loop_
_entity_poly.entity_id
_entity_poly.type
_entity_poly.pdbx_seq_one_letter_code
_entity_poly.pdbx_strand_id
1 'polypeptide(L)'
;MSYKNKVYVSMDADNDLHYYYLMKAWKQNDNTRFNFYDAHDINTILDKSEESIKRGLEERFRNTKIFVLLVGEHTRYLYKYVRWEIEQALKRGLPCIIVNLNGKRSMDSERCPAIIRDELAIHISFNAKILQYALENWPESYERKLKEGKTGAYYYTEDTYKGLGL
;
A
#
# COMPACT_ATOMS: atom_id res chain seq x y z
N MET A 1 -13.08 -12.62 -7.62
CA MET A 1 -12.59 -11.34 -8.11
C MET A 1 -11.09 -11.24 -7.89
N SER A 2 -10.41 -10.70 -8.82
CA SER A 2 -8.95 -10.67 -8.77
C SER A 2 -8.44 -9.25 -8.59
N TYR A 3 -7.69 -9.03 -7.53
CA TYR A 3 -6.85 -7.84 -7.38
C TYR A 3 -5.51 -8.00 -8.09
N LYS A 4 -5.27 -9.16 -8.67
CA LYS A 4 -3.99 -9.50 -9.30
C LYS A 4 -3.59 -8.47 -10.35
N ASN A 5 -2.34 -8.09 -10.35
CA ASN A 5 -1.75 -7.14 -11.27
C ASN A 5 -2.36 -5.73 -11.21
N LYS A 6 -3.10 -5.44 -10.14
CA LYS A 6 -3.78 -4.14 -9.99
C LYS A 6 -3.40 -3.42 -8.70
N VAL A 7 -2.34 -3.86 -8.04
CA VAL A 7 -1.85 -3.32 -6.78
C VAL A 7 -0.60 -2.49 -7.03
N TYR A 8 -0.61 -1.25 -6.58
CA TYR A 8 0.54 -0.37 -6.62
C TYR A 8 1.16 -0.31 -5.22
N VAL A 9 2.43 -0.65 -5.09
CA VAL A 9 3.15 -0.61 -3.82
C VAL A 9 4.08 0.59 -3.79
N SER A 10 3.89 1.48 -2.82
CA SER A 10 4.75 2.63 -2.57
C SER A 10 5.55 2.42 -1.30
N MET A 11 6.81 2.85 -1.29
CA MET A 11 7.70 2.68 -0.14
C MET A 11 8.89 3.62 -0.22
N ASP A 12 9.65 3.70 0.87
CA ASP A 12 10.97 4.28 0.90
C ASP A 12 11.97 3.28 0.26
N ALA A 13 12.26 3.49 -1.02
CA ALA A 13 13.14 2.58 -1.76
C ALA A 13 14.58 2.58 -1.24
N ASP A 14 15.01 3.65 -0.59
CA ASP A 14 16.38 3.73 -0.05
C ASP A 14 16.57 2.89 1.22
N ASN A 15 15.54 2.81 2.07
CA ASN A 15 15.66 2.17 3.38
C ASN A 15 14.85 0.89 3.52
N ASP A 16 13.73 0.76 2.81
CA ASP A 16 12.75 -0.31 3.04
C ASP A 16 12.63 -1.31 1.89
N LEU A 17 13.51 -1.24 0.90
CA LEU A 17 13.44 -2.08 -0.30
C LEU A 17 13.46 -3.58 0.02
N HIS A 18 14.17 -3.99 1.08
CA HIS A 18 14.23 -5.39 1.48
C HIS A 18 12.85 -5.94 1.90
N TYR A 19 11.98 -5.12 2.48
CA TYR A 19 10.60 -5.52 2.77
C TYR A 19 9.81 -5.77 1.49
N TYR A 20 10.03 -4.95 0.49
CA TYR A 20 9.41 -5.14 -0.81
C TYR A 20 9.83 -6.45 -1.46
N TYR A 21 11.11 -6.81 -1.35
CA TYR A 21 11.60 -8.10 -1.84
C TYR A 21 10.98 -9.28 -1.09
N LEU A 22 10.73 -9.14 0.21
CA LEU A 22 9.98 -10.15 0.96
C LEU A 22 8.55 -10.33 0.42
N MET A 23 7.88 -9.24 0.09
CA MET A 23 6.56 -9.29 -0.52
C MET A 23 6.61 -10.00 -1.88
N LYS A 24 7.63 -9.75 -2.68
CA LYS A 24 7.83 -10.45 -3.96
C LYS A 24 8.02 -11.96 -3.74
N ALA A 25 8.75 -12.34 -2.69
CA ALA A 25 8.93 -13.74 -2.34
C ALA A 25 7.61 -14.39 -1.93
N TRP A 26 6.76 -13.69 -1.19
CA TRP A 26 5.42 -14.16 -0.86
C TRP A 26 4.56 -14.37 -2.10
N LYS A 27 4.65 -13.46 -3.05
CA LYS A 27 3.93 -13.52 -4.32
C LYS A 27 4.29 -14.78 -5.13
N GLN A 28 5.54 -15.25 -5.03
CA GLN A 28 6.03 -16.42 -5.72
C GLN A 28 5.69 -17.74 -5.01
N ASN A 29 5.23 -17.65 -3.77
CA ASN A 29 4.87 -18.84 -2.99
C ASN A 29 3.49 -19.33 -3.42
N ASP A 30 3.39 -20.62 -3.75
CA ASP A 30 2.14 -21.26 -4.17
C ASP A 30 1.02 -21.18 -3.12
N ASN A 31 1.38 -20.97 -1.87
CA ASN A 31 0.43 -20.84 -0.77
C ASN A 31 -0.12 -19.42 -0.59
N THR A 32 0.35 -18.46 -1.38
CA THR A 32 -0.14 -17.09 -1.35
C THR A 32 -0.78 -16.76 -2.69
N ARG A 33 -1.90 -16.06 -2.66
CA ARG A 33 -2.67 -15.73 -3.86
C ARG A 33 -2.55 -14.27 -4.29
N PHE A 34 -1.76 -13.49 -3.59
CA PHE A 34 -1.66 -12.10 -4.01
C PHE A 34 -0.58 -11.89 -5.07
N ASN A 35 -0.86 -10.95 -5.93
CA ASN A 35 0.02 -10.53 -7.00
C ASN A 35 -0.10 -9.00 -7.10
N PHE A 36 0.99 -8.34 -7.51
CA PHE A 36 1.01 -6.89 -7.60
C PHE A 36 1.98 -6.45 -8.69
N TYR A 37 1.78 -5.23 -9.19
CA TYR A 37 2.73 -4.61 -10.10
C TYR A 37 4.00 -4.25 -9.35
N ASP A 38 5.11 -4.53 -9.96
CA ASP A 38 6.38 -4.03 -9.49
C ASP A 38 6.60 -2.64 -10.09
N ALA A 39 6.10 -1.62 -9.41
CA ALA A 39 6.26 -0.24 -9.84
C ALA A 39 7.73 0.19 -9.83
N HIS A 40 8.56 -0.51 -9.06
CA HIS A 40 9.98 -0.21 -8.93
C HIS A 40 10.86 -0.97 -9.93
N ASP A 41 10.30 -1.91 -10.69
CA ASP A 41 10.99 -2.53 -11.82
C ASP A 41 11.10 -1.59 -13.02
N ILE A 42 10.79 -0.32 -12.84
CA ILE A 42 11.04 0.68 -13.85
C ILE A 42 12.55 1.02 -13.87
N ASN A 43 13.36 0.00 -13.91
CA ASN A 43 14.81 0.13 -14.01
C ASN A 43 15.26 0.76 -15.34
N THR A 44 14.34 0.87 -16.24
CA THR A 44 14.56 1.54 -17.52
C THR A 44 14.50 3.06 -17.41
N ILE A 45 14.32 3.57 -16.18
CA ILE A 45 14.21 5.02 -15.95
C ILE A 45 15.56 5.62 -15.52
N LEU A 46 16.63 4.89 -15.64
CA LEU A 46 17.96 5.45 -15.49
C LEU A 46 18.12 6.63 -16.46
N ASP A 47 18.52 7.75 -15.94
CA ASP A 47 18.75 9.02 -16.65
C ASP A 47 17.50 9.80 -17.07
N LYS A 48 16.34 9.54 -16.51
CA LYS A 48 15.16 10.32 -16.83
C LYS A 48 14.92 11.44 -15.83
N SER A 49 14.37 12.53 -16.33
CA SER A 49 13.95 13.65 -15.50
C SER A 49 12.86 13.20 -14.52
N GLU A 50 12.70 13.95 -13.43
CA GLU A 50 11.61 13.75 -12.49
C GLU A 50 10.25 13.69 -13.19
N GLU A 51 10.05 14.56 -14.18
CA GLU A 51 8.83 14.62 -14.96
C GLU A 51 8.58 13.32 -15.75
N SER A 52 9.62 12.75 -16.34
CA SER A 52 9.52 11.48 -17.08
C SER A 52 9.23 10.31 -16.14
N ILE A 53 9.82 10.31 -14.95
CA ILE A 53 9.57 9.29 -13.93
C ILE A 53 8.11 9.35 -13.49
N LYS A 54 7.60 10.53 -13.17
CA LYS A 54 6.20 10.72 -12.78
C LYS A 54 5.24 10.27 -13.87
N ARG A 55 5.57 10.54 -15.12
CA ARG A 55 4.75 10.12 -16.25
C ARG A 55 4.65 8.59 -16.36
N GLY A 56 5.76 7.89 -16.18
CA GLY A 56 5.79 6.42 -16.17
C GLY A 56 4.99 5.83 -15.00
N LEU A 57 5.13 6.43 -13.81
CA LEU A 57 4.37 6.02 -12.64
C LEU A 57 2.87 6.30 -12.81
N GLU A 58 2.54 7.43 -13.38
CA GLU A 58 1.15 7.81 -13.67
C GLU A 58 0.47 6.81 -14.61
N GLU A 59 1.18 6.32 -15.62
CA GLU A 59 0.68 5.30 -16.52
C GLU A 59 0.35 4.01 -15.77
N ARG A 60 1.17 3.62 -14.78
CA ARG A 60 0.88 2.45 -13.94
C ARG A 60 -0.34 2.67 -13.06
N PHE A 61 -0.53 3.89 -12.54
CA PHE A 61 -1.72 4.21 -11.75
C PHE A 61 -3.02 4.04 -12.53
N ARG A 62 -3.00 4.23 -13.83
CA ARG A 62 -4.22 4.06 -14.66
C ARG A 62 -4.79 2.65 -14.56
N ASN A 63 -3.95 1.66 -14.36
CA ASN A 63 -4.36 0.26 -14.25
C ASN A 63 -4.46 -0.21 -12.80
N THR A 64 -4.20 0.66 -11.85
CA THR A 64 -4.18 0.33 -10.43
C THR A 64 -5.58 0.37 -9.83
N LYS A 65 -5.89 -0.61 -9.00
CA LYS A 65 -7.17 -0.69 -8.27
C LYS A 65 -7.00 -0.62 -6.75
N ILE A 66 -5.81 -0.89 -6.25
CA ILE A 66 -5.50 -0.86 -4.82
C ILE A 66 -4.13 -0.21 -4.64
N PHE A 67 -4.02 0.69 -3.67
CA PHE A 67 -2.77 1.32 -3.30
C PHE A 67 -2.29 0.76 -1.97
N VAL A 68 -1.05 0.27 -1.93
CA VAL A 68 -0.39 -0.23 -0.72
C VAL A 68 0.79 0.67 -0.40
N LEU A 69 0.83 1.21 0.82
CA LEU A 69 1.93 2.02 1.30
C LEU A 69 2.65 1.28 2.42
N LEU A 70 3.93 1.00 2.23
CA LEU A 70 4.78 0.47 3.30
C LEU A 70 5.30 1.65 4.13
N VAL A 71 5.01 1.63 5.43
CA VAL A 71 5.40 2.70 6.35
C VAL A 71 6.55 2.24 7.23
N GLY A 72 7.73 2.77 6.94
CA GLY A 72 8.93 2.57 7.71
C GLY A 72 9.31 3.81 8.51
N GLU A 73 10.55 3.83 8.98
CA GLU A 73 11.04 4.87 9.88
C GLU A 73 11.12 6.26 9.21
N HIS A 74 11.41 6.29 7.92
CA HIS A 74 11.63 7.55 7.19
C HIS A 74 10.57 7.89 6.16
N THR A 75 9.57 7.06 5.97
CA THR A 75 8.54 7.23 4.93
C THR A 75 7.87 8.61 4.97
N ARG A 76 7.58 9.10 6.15
CA ARG A 76 6.89 10.39 6.34
C ARG A 76 7.68 11.61 5.87
N TYR A 77 8.99 11.44 5.66
CA TYR A 77 9.86 12.53 5.21
C TYR A 77 10.07 12.56 3.70
N LEU A 78 9.47 11.65 2.96
CA LEU A 78 9.67 11.53 1.53
C LEU A 78 8.67 12.38 0.75
N TYR A 79 9.03 13.65 0.57
CA TYR A 79 8.15 14.65 -0.03
C TYR A 79 8.13 14.63 -1.56
N LYS A 80 9.04 13.90 -2.21
CA LYS A 80 9.17 13.90 -3.66
C LYS A 80 8.27 12.84 -4.30
N TYR A 81 8.64 11.57 -4.23
CA TYR A 81 7.91 10.52 -4.93
C TYR A 81 6.82 9.87 -4.08
N VAL A 82 7.12 9.51 -2.84
CA VAL A 82 6.13 8.84 -1.99
C VAL A 82 4.93 9.74 -1.74
N ARG A 83 5.15 11.00 -1.44
CA ARG A 83 4.07 11.97 -1.26
C ARG A 83 3.23 12.10 -2.53
N TRP A 84 3.88 12.22 -3.67
CA TRP A 84 3.19 12.31 -4.96
C TRP A 84 2.37 11.05 -5.24
N GLU A 85 2.91 9.87 -4.95
CA GLU A 85 2.20 8.60 -5.11
C GLU A 85 0.96 8.55 -4.23
N ILE A 86 1.07 8.98 -2.98
CA ILE A 86 -0.08 9.08 -2.07
C ILE A 86 -1.13 10.03 -2.64
N GLU A 87 -0.71 11.19 -3.12
CA GLU A 87 -1.61 12.18 -3.72
C GLU A 87 -2.36 11.59 -4.92
N GLN A 88 -1.68 10.82 -5.76
CA GLN A 88 -2.31 10.15 -6.90
C GLN A 88 -3.34 9.12 -6.44
N ALA A 89 -3.02 8.33 -5.42
CA ALA A 89 -3.93 7.33 -4.88
C ALA A 89 -5.20 7.98 -4.33
N LEU A 90 -5.04 9.06 -3.55
CA LEU A 90 -6.17 9.79 -2.97
C LEU A 90 -7.02 10.47 -4.04
N LYS A 91 -6.39 11.11 -5.01
CA LYS A 91 -7.07 11.77 -6.12
C LYS A 91 -7.91 10.80 -6.95
N ARG A 92 -7.43 9.58 -7.13
CA ARG A 92 -8.11 8.55 -7.91
C ARG A 92 -9.13 7.76 -7.10
N GLY A 93 -9.24 8.02 -5.80
CA GLY A 93 -10.18 7.30 -4.93
C GLY A 93 -9.84 5.83 -4.79
N LEU A 94 -8.57 5.48 -4.74
CA LEU A 94 -8.15 4.10 -4.60
C LEU A 94 -8.27 3.63 -3.15
N PRO A 95 -8.74 2.38 -2.92
CA PRO A 95 -8.63 1.79 -1.59
C PRO A 95 -7.16 1.76 -1.16
N CYS A 96 -6.87 2.32 0.01
CA CYS A 96 -5.51 2.42 0.53
C CYS A 96 -5.29 1.44 1.68
N ILE A 97 -4.24 0.64 1.58
CA ILE A 97 -3.78 -0.28 2.61
C ILE A 97 -2.43 0.22 3.11
N ILE A 98 -2.36 0.57 4.39
CA ILE A 98 -1.15 1.08 5.02
C ILE A 98 -0.53 -0.07 5.82
N VAL A 99 0.72 -0.41 5.50
CA VAL A 99 1.42 -1.54 6.10
C VAL A 99 2.53 -1.04 7.01
N ASN A 100 2.40 -1.27 8.31
CA ASN A 100 3.39 -0.84 9.29
C ASN A 100 4.54 -1.84 9.37
N LEU A 101 5.72 -1.42 8.95
CA LEU A 101 6.91 -2.28 8.95
C LEU A 101 7.40 -2.59 10.36
N ASN A 102 7.01 -1.81 11.36
CA ASN A 102 7.32 -2.08 12.77
C ASN A 102 6.36 -3.06 13.44
N GLY A 103 5.41 -3.62 12.71
CA GLY A 103 4.47 -4.62 13.21
C GLY A 103 3.24 -4.09 13.90
N LYS A 104 3.04 -2.77 13.97
CA LYS A 104 1.81 -2.21 14.54
C LYS A 104 0.59 -2.62 13.71
N ARG A 105 -0.49 -2.94 14.39
CA ARG A 105 -1.76 -3.40 13.79
C ARG A 105 -2.79 -2.30 13.62
N SER A 106 -2.45 -1.08 14.02
CA SER A 106 -3.29 0.11 13.89
C SER A 106 -2.45 1.27 13.37
N MET A 107 -3.08 2.43 13.13
CA MET A 107 -2.38 3.59 12.60
C MET A 107 -1.24 4.03 13.53
N ASP A 108 -0.05 4.19 12.94
CA ASP A 108 1.13 4.70 13.64
C ASP A 108 1.19 6.21 13.47
N SER A 109 0.84 6.95 14.53
CA SER A 109 0.77 8.41 14.48
C SER A 109 2.14 9.07 14.31
N GLU A 110 3.22 8.37 14.60
CA GLU A 110 4.58 8.91 14.46
C GLU A 110 5.17 8.67 13.08
N ARG A 111 4.86 7.52 12.46
CA ARG A 111 5.49 7.11 11.20
C ARG A 111 4.61 7.30 9.97
N CYS A 112 3.30 7.32 10.14
CA CYS A 112 2.40 7.48 9.01
C CYS A 112 2.52 8.89 8.43
N PRO A 113 2.70 9.02 7.10
CA PRO A 113 2.71 10.34 6.48
C PRO A 113 1.44 11.13 6.78
N ALA A 114 1.61 12.40 7.12
CA ALA A 114 0.49 13.25 7.54
C ALA A 114 -0.62 13.35 6.49
N ILE A 115 -0.25 13.33 5.22
CA ILE A 115 -1.20 13.49 4.11
C ILE A 115 -2.24 12.35 4.03
N ILE A 116 -1.91 11.16 4.55
CA ILE A 116 -2.82 10.01 4.49
C ILE A 116 -3.34 9.59 5.88
N ARG A 117 -2.82 10.20 6.95
CA ARG A 117 -3.11 9.80 8.33
C ARG A 117 -4.60 9.81 8.67
N ASP A 118 -5.32 10.81 8.19
CA ASP A 118 -6.75 10.99 8.50
C ASP A 118 -7.66 10.58 7.35
N GLU A 119 -7.09 10.01 6.29
CA GLU A 119 -7.85 9.57 5.13
C GLU A 119 -8.40 8.16 5.36
N LEU A 120 -9.43 7.81 4.58
CA LEU A 120 -10.05 6.48 4.66
C LEU A 120 -9.06 5.42 4.19
N ALA A 121 -8.51 4.66 5.14
CA ALA A 121 -7.52 3.64 4.88
C ALA A 121 -7.56 2.55 5.96
N ILE A 122 -7.11 1.35 5.61
CA ILE A 122 -6.91 0.27 6.58
C ILE A 122 -5.42 0.18 6.94
N HIS A 123 -5.12 0.12 8.23
CA HIS A 123 -3.76 0.01 8.74
C HIS A 123 -3.52 -1.39 9.28
N ILE A 124 -2.48 -2.07 8.79
CA ILE A 124 -2.16 -3.45 9.14
C ILE A 124 -0.68 -3.60 9.47
N SER A 125 -0.33 -4.71 10.12
CA SER A 125 1.07 -5.08 10.31
C SER A 125 1.66 -5.71 9.04
N PHE A 126 2.98 -5.71 8.95
CA PHE A 126 3.68 -6.33 7.83
C PHE A 126 3.71 -7.85 8.01
N ASN A 127 2.76 -8.52 7.38
CA ASN A 127 2.61 -9.97 7.43
C ASN A 127 1.84 -10.44 6.20
N ALA A 128 2.25 -11.56 5.61
CA ALA A 128 1.65 -12.06 4.37
C ALA A 128 0.15 -12.38 4.52
N LYS A 129 -0.26 -12.96 5.64
CA LYS A 129 -1.64 -13.39 5.83
C LYS A 129 -2.61 -12.22 5.98
N ILE A 130 -2.26 -11.23 6.80
CA ILE A 130 -3.13 -10.06 6.96
C ILE A 130 -3.13 -9.18 5.71
N LEU A 131 -2.00 -9.09 5.01
CA LEU A 131 -1.95 -8.35 3.75
C LEU A 131 -2.86 -9.00 2.70
N GLN A 132 -2.81 -10.33 2.56
CA GLN A 132 -3.70 -11.04 1.65
C GLN A 132 -5.17 -10.82 2.04
N TYR A 133 -5.47 -10.91 3.32
CA TYR A 133 -6.82 -10.66 3.82
C TYR A 133 -7.30 -9.25 3.45
N ALA A 134 -6.45 -8.24 3.65
CA ALA A 134 -6.77 -6.86 3.32
C ALA A 134 -6.97 -6.67 1.81
N LEU A 135 -6.11 -7.27 0.97
CA LEU A 135 -6.25 -7.19 -0.48
C LEU A 135 -7.57 -7.80 -0.96
N GLU A 136 -8.05 -8.84 -0.31
CA GLU A 136 -9.30 -9.52 -0.66
C GLU A 136 -10.54 -8.82 -0.12
N ASN A 137 -10.45 -8.16 1.02
CA ASN A 137 -11.64 -7.65 1.74
C ASN A 137 -11.74 -6.13 1.82
N TRP A 138 -10.62 -5.41 1.88
CA TRP A 138 -10.65 -3.97 2.08
C TRP A 138 -11.30 -3.19 0.91
N PRO A 139 -11.07 -3.54 -0.36
CA PRO A 139 -11.68 -2.77 -1.46
C PRO A 139 -13.21 -2.67 -1.35
N GLU A 140 -13.87 -3.76 -1.02
CA GLU A 140 -15.32 -3.76 -0.84
C GLU A 140 -15.74 -2.95 0.40
N SER A 141 -15.02 -3.12 1.51
CA SER A 141 -15.25 -2.34 2.73
C SER A 141 -15.04 -0.85 2.51
N TYR A 142 -14.00 -0.50 1.75
CA TYR A 142 -13.69 0.88 1.39
C TYR A 142 -14.85 1.51 0.62
N GLU A 143 -15.36 0.83 -0.42
CA GLU A 143 -16.47 1.34 -1.22
C GLU A 143 -17.72 1.56 -0.39
N ARG A 144 -18.04 0.61 0.51
CA ARG A 144 -19.19 0.72 1.40
C ARG A 144 -19.04 1.92 2.35
N LYS A 145 -17.87 2.07 2.96
CA LYS A 145 -17.59 3.17 3.89
C LYS A 145 -17.62 4.52 3.17
N LEU A 146 -17.10 4.56 1.95
CA LEU A 146 -17.10 5.78 1.15
C LEU A 146 -18.54 6.24 0.86
N LYS A 147 -19.43 5.33 0.51
CA LYS A 147 -20.86 5.62 0.27
C LYS A 147 -21.55 6.09 1.54
N GLU A 148 -21.13 5.61 2.70
CA GLU A 148 -21.66 6.01 4.00
C GLU A 148 -21.08 7.34 4.50
N GLY A 149 -20.18 7.96 3.73
CA GLY A 149 -19.51 9.21 4.12
C GLY A 149 -18.49 9.06 5.22
N LYS A 150 -17.99 7.85 5.45
CA LYS A 150 -16.99 7.59 6.49
C LYS A 150 -15.59 7.94 6.00
N THR A 151 -14.74 8.35 6.93
CA THR A 151 -13.33 8.66 6.69
C THR A 151 -12.49 8.20 7.88
N GLY A 152 -11.18 8.37 7.78
CA GLY A 152 -10.26 8.10 8.87
C GLY A 152 -9.58 6.75 8.80
N ALA A 153 -8.71 6.52 9.78
CA ALA A 153 -7.90 5.31 9.87
C ALA A 153 -8.70 4.17 10.50
N TYR A 154 -8.74 3.06 9.80
CA TYR A 154 -9.37 1.82 10.27
C TYR A 154 -8.31 0.77 10.55
N TYR A 155 -8.66 -0.22 11.33
CA TYR A 155 -7.81 -1.37 11.63
C TYR A 155 -8.67 -2.60 11.84
N TYR A 156 -8.09 -3.78 11.63
CA TYR A 156 -8.77 -5.03 11.90
C TYR A 156 -8.68 -5.38 13.39
N THR A 157 -9.70 -6.07 13.88
CA THR A 157 -9.75 -6.50 15.28
C THR A 157 -8.73 -7.61 15.55
N GLU A 158 -8.37 -7.79 16.82
CA GLU A 158 -7.50 -8.90 17.23
C GLU A 158 -8.11 -10.25 16.88
N ASP A 159 -9.44 -10.37 16.88
CA ASP A 159 -10.13 -11.61 16.49
C ASP A 159 -9.87 -11.94 15.01
N THR A 160 -9.82 -10.93 14.15
CA THR A 160 -9.45 -11.14 12.73
C THR A 160 -8.04 -11.71 12.62
N TYR A 161 -7.08 -11.13 13.34
CA TYR A 161 -5.71 -11.63 13.35
C TYR A 161 -5.62 -13.05 13.89
N LYS A 162 -6.30 -13.35 15.00
CA LYS A 162 -6.34 -14.69 15.58
C LYS A 162 -6.91 -15.72 14.60
N GLY A 163 -7.96 -15.34 13.89
CA GLY A 163 -8.55 -16.19 12.87
C GLY A 163 -7.60 -16.55 11.74
N LEU A 164 -6.58 -15.72 11.52
CA LEU A 164 -5.53 -15.96 10.54
C LEU A 164 -4.31 -16.68 11.14
N GLY A 165 -4.35 -17.00 12.44
CA GLY A 165 -3.23 -17.63 13.12
C GLY A 165 -2.11 -16.67 13.53
N LEU A 166 -2.44 -15.41 13.72
CA LEU A 166 -1.47 -14.34 14.04
C LEU A 166 -1.60 -13.87 15.48
#